data_272cc46e805cabe5c9a12e617a934a7b
#
_entry.id   272cc46e805cabe5c9a12e617a934a7b
#
_cell.length_a   1.000
_cell.length_b   1.000
_cell.length_c   1.000
_cell.angle_alpha   90.00
_cell.angle_beta   90.00
_cell.angle_gamma   90.00
#
_symmetry.space_group_name_H-M   'P 1'
#
loop_
_entity.id
_entity.type
_entity.pdbx_description
1 polymer ?
#
loop_
_entity_poly.entity_id
_entity_poly.type
_entity_poly.pdbx_seq_one_letter_code
_entity_poly.pdbx_strand_id
1 'polypeptide(L)'
;MKRITSLIAAALLSACTATVPGGAPPESGSAASLAPPVAPAVELVADVERAVPADASIEETVEGLTAFSHELHEDVAAPSVNTVISPFSIALAFGMARAGAVGETADEIDQVLHFTPEVHEALNALEQDIVPGDSPPPLPQPGAERDPDAPPQPPVVAVANGLFVQEGVEVKRPFLEILARQYGAGVRTVDFQGGTAKPAIDAWVREQTAERIQKLFDQIPPLTRVVLANAIYLKADWQTPFVKEPLADGPFTRADGTVVNATMMRRVDEEMRYAEGEDWQAVEIPYAGGELAMWVIVPAGDRSPAELLAPQVLAEAGAGMKDGVVELELPKWDFASNLDLVPPMTALGMEVPFDLEADFSGMTDLDLFIEQAVHRANITVDEWGTEAAAVTGLSFPASGPPEPDVVVHADHPFAFVIRHTATGTPLFIGQVADPTAD
;
A
#
# COMPACT_ATOMS: atom_id res chain seq x y z
N MET A 1 -43.10 53.98 7.18
CA MET A 1 -44.50 54.21 7.12
C MET A 1 -45.27 52.94 6.90
N LYS A 2 -46.26 52.74 7.73
CA LYS A 2 -47.33 51.72 7.78
C LYS A 2 -46.99 50.37 8.35
N ARG A 3 -47.31 50.23 9.61
CA ARG A 3 -47.74 49.09 10.42
C ARG A 3 -49.07 48.53 9.91
N ILE A 4 -49.32 47.23 10.20
CA ILE A 4 -50.64 46.65 10.60
C ILE A 4 -50.30 45.19 11.00
N THR A 5 -50.25 44.77 12.25
CA THR A 5 -51.20 44.48 13.34
C THR A 5 -52.07 43.22 13.13
N SER A 6 -51.78 42.21 13.94
CA SER A 6 -52.56 41.19 14.68
C SER A 6 -53.87 40.65 14.13
N LEU A 7 -54.09 39.36 14.30
CA LEU A 7 -55.27 38.86 15.05
C LEU A 7 -55.09 37.40 15.52
N ILE A 8 -55.31 37.23 16.82
CA ILE A 8 -55.47 36.03 17.61
C ILE A 8 -56.85 35.46 17.38
N ALA A 9 -56.98 34.11 17.24
CA ALA A 9 -58.30 33.48 17.53
C ALA A 9 -58.02 32.17 18.30
N ALA A 10 -58.44 32.22 19.55
CA ALA A 10 -58.59 31.06 20.43
C ALA A 10 -59.95 30.42 20.19
N ALA A 11 -60.02 29.11 20.13
CA ALA A 11 -61.25 28.35 20.28
C ALA A 11 -61.03 27.17 21.26
N LEU A 12 -61.74 27.26 22.35
CA LEU A 12 -61.95 26.26 23.39
C LEU A 12 -63.07 25.29 22.98
N LEU A 13 -63.11 24.15 23.66
CA LEU A 13 -64.13 23.12 23.85
C LEU A 13 -63.85 21.81 23.13
N SER A 14 -63.97 20.64 23.69
CA SER A 14 -64.66 20.11 24.87
C SER A 14 -64.18 18.67 25.12
N ALA A 15 -64.13 18.27 26.35
CA ALA A 15 -63.81 16.93 26.83
C ALA A 15 -64.85 15.87 26.41
N CYS A 16 -64.41 14.73 25.94
CA CYS A 16 -65.13 13.46 26.05
C CYS A 16 -64.20 12.41 26.59
N THR A 17 -64.48 11.99 27.80
CA THR A 17 -63.84 10.84 28.46
C THR A 17 -64.31 9.52 27.82
N ALA A 18 -63.38 8.76 27.26
CA ALA A 18 -63.59 7.35 26.96
C ALA A 18 -62.49 6.54 27.64
N THR A 19 -62.86 5.77 28.64
CA THR A 19 -62.05 4.76 29.31
C THR A 19 -61.76 3.60 28.37
N VAL A 20 -60.46 3.31 28.15
CA VAL A 20 -59.96 2.11 27.47
C VAL A 20 -59.01 1.38 28.41
N PRO A 21 -59.09 0.03 28.49
CA PRO A 21 -58.39 -0.73 29.53
C PRO A 21 -56.90 -0.94 29.23
N GLY A 22 -56.16 -1.14 30.29
CA GLY A 22 -54.73 -1.28 30.45
C GLY A 22 -53.96 -1.96 29.34
N GLY A 23 -53.09 -1.19 28.73
CA GLY A 23 -51.91 -1.69 27.96
C GLY A 23 -50.69 -1.56 28.85
N ALA A 24 -49.89 -2.60 28.90
CA ALA A 24 -48.60 -2.65 29.59
C ALA A 24 -47.69 -1.52 29.13
N PRO A 25 -46.80 -1.00 29.99
CA PRO A 25 -45.84 0.02 29.57
C PRO A 25 -44.89 -0.54 28.48
N PRO A 26 -44.49 0.27 27.49
CA PRO A 26 -43.51 -0.18 26.53
C PRO A 26 -42.20 -0.50 27.26
N GLU A 27 -41.65 -1.66 26.96
CA GLU A 27 -40.33 -2.04 27.39
C GLU A 27 -39.35 -0.94 27.05
N SER A 28 -38.58 -0.53 28.04
CA SER A 28 -37.46 0.40 27.89
C SER A 28 -36.53 -0.13 26.82
N GLY A 29 -36.48 0.54 25.66
CA GLY A 29 -35.51 0.29 24.64
C GLY A 29 -34.12 0.28 25.25
N SER A 30 -33.44 -0.82 25.13
CA SER A 30 -32.03 -0.97 25.48
C SER A 30 -31.28 0.20 24.84
N ALA A 31 -30.80 1.13 25.63
CA ALA A 31 -29.84 2.12 25.18
C ALA A 31 -28.63 1.32 24.68
N ALA A 32 -28.39 1.38 23.39
CA ALA A 32 -27.13 0.87 22.83
C ALA A 32 -26.02 1.59 23.61
N SER A 33 -25.30 0.82 24.41
CA SER A 33 -24.10 1.27 25.11
C SER A 33 -23.13 1.71 24.00
N LEU A 34 -23.03 3.01 23.80
CA LEU A 34 -21.94 3.57 22.99
C LEU A 34 -20.66 3.14 23.70
N ALA A 35 -19.88 2.31 23.04
CA ALA A 35 -18.54 1.97 23.51
C ALA A 35 -17.80 3.29 23.83
N PRO A 36 -17.05 3.37 24.92
CA PRO A 36 -16.29 4.57 25.23
C PRO A 36 -15.38 4.92 24.05
N PRO A 37 -15.15 6.21 23.79
CA PRO A 37 -14.26 6.61 22.71
C PRO A 37 -12.88 5.97 22.95
N VAL A 38 -12.35 5.31 21.91
CA VAL A 38 -11.03 4.69 21.94
C VAL A 38 -10.01 5.81 22.11
N ALA A 39 -9.16 5.72 23.12
CA ALA A 39 -8.05 6.65 23.27
C ALA A 39 -7.07 6.44 22.10
N PRO A 40 -6.60 7.49 21.44
CA PRO A 40 -5.60 7.37 20.40
C PRO A 40 -4.30 6.80 20.97
N ALA A 41 -3.52 6.10 20.14
CA ALA A 41 -2.19 5.67 20.51
C ALA A 41 -1.34 6.90 20.86
N VAL A 42 -0.57 6.81 21.94
CA VAL A 42 0.36 7.88 22.33
C VAL A 42 1.69 7.62 21.65
N GLU A 43 2.19 8.58 20.92
CA GLU A 43 3.49 8.50 20.26
C GLU A 43 4.60 9.04 21.15
N LEU A 44 5.63 8.23 21.35
CA LEU A 44 6.87 8.59 22.02
C LEU A 44 7.91 8.96 20.95
N VAL A 45 8.22 10.24 20.82
CA VAL A 45 9.16 10.78 19.84
C VAL A 45 10.28 11.51 20.57
N ALA A 46 11.52 11.36 20.12
CA ALA A 46 12.62 12.19 20.58
C ALA A 46 12.57 13.58 19.92
N ASP A 47 12.93 14.61 20.69
CA ASP A 47 13.08 15.98 20.15
C ASP A 47 14.41 16.10 19.40
N VAL A 48 14.48 15.49 18.22
CA VAL A 48 15.63 15.43 17.30
C VAL A 48 15.12 15.67 15.88
N GLU A 49 15.74 16.59 15.17
CA GLU A 49 15.40 16.82 13.75
C GLU A 49 15.79 15.61 12.89
N ARG A 50 14.97 15.30 11.91
CA ARG A 50 15.24 14.27 10.89
C ARG A 50 16.51 14.63 10.12
N ALA A 51 17.42 13.67 9.98
CA ALA A 51 18.64 13.87 9.20
C ALA A 51 18.31 14.02 7.70
N VAL A 52 19.08 14.86 7.02
CA VAL A 52 19.09 14.91 5.55
C VAL A 52 20.37 14.20 5.10
N PRO A 53 20.30 12.95 4.62
CA PRO A 53 21.49 12.20 4.24
C PRO A 53 22.07 12.79 2.94
N ALA A 54 23.26 13.35 3.00
CA ALA A 54 23.89 14.00 1.85
C ALA A 54 24.64 13.02 0.93
N ASP A 55 25.13 11.91 1.47
CA ASP A 55 26.05 10.97 0.79
C ASP A 55 25.72 9.50 1.10
N ALA A 56 24.43 9.14 1.27
CA ALA A 56 24.05 7.75 1.52
C ALA A 56 24.29 6.89 0.26
N SER A 57 24.97 5.74 0.42
CA SER A 57 25.07 4.74 -0.64
C SER A 57 23.75 3.96 -0.71
N ILE A 58 22.89 4.35 -1.66
CA ILE A 58 21.57 3.71 -1.84
C ILE A 58 21.60 2.52 -2.79
N GLU A 59 22.64 2.38 -3.62
CA GLU A 59 22.70 1.36 -4.67
C GLU A 59 22.63 -0.07 -4.08
N GLU A 60 23.49 -0.39 -3.12
CA GLU A 60 23.48 -1.70 -2.45
C GLU A 60 22.16 -1.98 -1.72
N THR A 61 21.55 -0.94 -1.13
CA THR A 61 20.23 -1.06 -0.46
C THR A 61 19.13 -1.36 -1.48
N VAL A 62 19.15 -0.74 -2.65
CA VAL A 62 18.17 -1.00 -3.73
C VAL A 62 18.36 -2.39 -4.32
N GLU A 63 19.60 -2.85 -4.49
CA GLU A 63 19.90 -4.22 -4.87
C GLU A 63 19.37 -5.23 -3.85
N GLY A 64 19.60 -4.99 -2.56
CA GLY A 64 19.08 -5.80 -1.46
C GLY A 64 17.55 -5.82 -1.43
N LEU A 65 16.91 -4.67 -1.57
CA LEU A 65 15.45 -4.57 -1.66
C LEU A 65 14.89 -5.35 -2.87
N THR A 66 15.59 -5.34 -3.98
CA THR A 66 15.17 -6.06 -5.18
C THR A 66 15.29 -7.58 -4.97
N ALA A 67 16.35 -8.05 -4.33
CA ALA A 67 16.52 -9.46 -3.97
C ALA A 67 15.43 -9.91 -2.97
N PHE A 68 15.29 -9.20 -1.87
CA PHE A 68 14.26 -9.46 -0.86
C PHE A 68 12.85 -9.47 -1.46
N SER A 69 12.55 -8.55 -2.38
CA SER A 69 11.24 -8.48 -3.00
C SER A 69 10.87 -9.73 -3.78
N HIS A 70 11.83 -10.28 -4.50
CA HIS A 70 11.65 -11.53 -5.24
C HIS A 70 11.50 -12.73 -4.30
N GLU A 71 12.39 -12.86 -3.31
CA GLU A 71 12.36 -13.96 -2.33
C GLU A 71 11.04 -13.98 -1.56
N LEU A 72 10.57 -12.84 -1.07
CA LEU A 72 9.28 -12.74 -0.39
C LEU A 72 8.12 -13.05 -1.34
N HIS A 73 8.16 -12.53 -2.58
CA HIS A 73 7.09 -12.78 -3.55
C HIS A 73 7.00 -14.26 -3.92
N GLU A 74 8.13 -14.95 -4.10
CA GLU A 74 8.14 -16.40 -4.38
C GLU A 74 7.51 -17.21 -3.24
N ASP A 75 7.72 -16.82 -1.99
CA ASP A 75 7.15 -17.52 -0.83
C ASP A 75 5.63 -17.30 -0.69
N VAL A 76 5.15 -16.08 -0.95
CA VAL A 76 3.74 -15.72 -0.69
C VAL A 76 2.83 -15.85 -1.91
N ALA A 77 3.37 -15.85 -3.14
CA ALA A 77 2.57 -15.88 -4.36
C ALA A 77 2.19 -17.30 -4.75
N ALA A 78 0.91 -17.48 -5.09
CA ALA A 78 0.44 -18.71 -5.73
C ALA A 78 0.05 -18.40 -7.19
N PRO A 79 0.24 -19.34 -8.14
CA PRO A 79 0.02 -19.09 -9.56
C PRO A 79 -1.39 -18.62 -9.95
N SER A 80 -2.41 -18.90 -9.12
CA SER A 80 -3.81 -18.54 -9.34
C SER A 80 -4.30 -17.37 -8.48
N VAL A 81 -3.40 -16.71 -7.75
CA VAL A 81 -3.76 -15.66 -6.78
C VAL A 81 -3.12 -14.34 -7.18
N ASN A 82 -3.93 -13.29 -7.23
CA ASN A 82 -3.42 -11.92 -7.33
C ASN A 82 -2.60 -11.60 -6.09
N THR A 83 -1.42 -11.02 -6.28
CA THR A 83 -0.53 -10.67 -5.17
C THR A 83 0.07 -9.30 -5.42
N VAL A 84 0.06 -8.47 -4.39
CA VAL A 84 0.79 -7.19 -4.35
C VAL A 84 1.48 -7.05 -3.02
N ILE A 85 2.76 -6.72 -3.03
CA ILE A 85 3.55 -6.42 -1.85
C ILE A 85 4.35 -5.14 -2.08
N SER A 86 4.72 -4.47 -0.99
CA SER A 86 5.62 -3.33 -1.02
C SER A 86 6.90 -3.65 -0.24
N PRO A 87 7.94 -4.11 -0.91
CA PRO A 87 9.21 -4.42 -0.26
C PRO A 87 9.83 -3.18 0.40
N PHE A 88 9.73 -2.03 -0.24
CA PHE A 88 10.21 -0.77 0.31
C PHE A 88 9.56 -0.42 1.66
N SER A 89 8.23 -0.52 1.73
CA SER A 89 7.48 -0.23 2.95
C SER A 89 7.79 -1.24 4.08
N ILE A 90 7.91 -2.53 3.73
CA ILE A 90 8.30 -3.58 4.68
C ILE A 90 9.72 -3.31 5.22
N ALA A 91 10.67 -2.96 4.34
CA ALA A 91 12.03 -2.66 4.75
C ALA A 91 12.12 -1.45 5.70
N LEU A 92 11.33 -0.39 5.46
CA LEU A 92 11.23 0.73 6.40
C LEU A 92 10.73 0.28 7.78
N ALA A 93 9.69 -0.55 7.82
CA ALA A 93 9.14 -1.06 9.08
C ALA A 93 10.14 -1.92 9.85
N PHE A 94 10.79 -2.89 9.18
CA PHE A 94 11.81 -3.72 9.81
C PHE A 94 13.10 -2.94 10.12
N GLY A 95 13.43 -1.91 9.34
CA GLY A 95 14.52 -0.98 9.63
C GLY A 95 14.31 -0.26 10.97
N MET A 96 13.08 0.13 11.30
CA MET A 96 12.74 0.68 12.62
C MET A 96 12.95 -0.37 13.72
N ALA A 97 12.52 -1.61 13.52
CA ALA A 97 12.74 -2.69 14.48
C ALA A 97 14.24 -3.01 14.64
N ARG A 98 14.98 -3.05 13.53
CA ARG A 98 16.44 -3.28 13.46
C ARG A 98 17.24 -2.28 14.30
N ALA A 99 16.79 -1.02 14.36
CA ALA A 99 17.43 0.00 15.18
C ALA A 99 17.46 -0.34 16.69
N GLY A 100 16.57 -1.23 17.15
CA GLY A 100 16.51 -1.72 18.52
C GLY A 100 17.06 -3.13 18.72
N ALA A 101 17.32 -3.86 17.64
CA ALA A 101 17.79 -5.23 17.67
C ALA A 101 19.30 -5.32 17.93
N VAL A 102 19.73 -6.40 18.61
CA VAL A 102 21.13 -6.66 18.97
C VAL A 102 21.47 -8.13 18.68
N GLY A 103 22.74 -8.40 18.34
CA GLY A 103 23.25 -9.76 18.12
C GLY A 103 22.49 -10.52 17.04
N GLU A 104 22.13 -11.78 17.28
CA GLU A 104 21.49 -12.68 16.33
C GLU A 104 20.16 -12.13 15.81
N THR A 105 19.38 -11.43 16.66
CA THR A 105 18.16 -10.73 16.24
C THR A 105 18.42 -9.70 15.14
N ALA A 106 19.50 -8.94 15.29
CA ALA A 106 19.90 -7.95 14.28
C ALA A 106 20.46 -8.63 13.02
N ASP A 107 21.28 -9.66 13.20
CA ASP A 107 21.95 -10.39 12.12
C ASP A 107 20.91 -11.06 11.20
N GLU A 108 19.85 -11.69 11.74
CA GLU A 108 18.78 -12.30 10.93
C GLU A 108 17.93 -11.27 10.18
N ILE A 109 17.63 -10.11 10.80
CA ILE A 109 16.94 -9.02 10.10
C ILE A 109 17.80 -8.52 8.94
N ASP A 110 19.10 -8.29 9.16
CA ASP A 110 20.03 -7.84 8.13
C ASP A 110 20.16 -8.86 7.02
N GLN A 111 20.23 -10.15 7.35
CA GLN A 111 20.36 -11.23 6.37
C GLN A 111 19.13 -11.36 5.46
N VAL A 112 17.93 -11.40 6.04
CA VAL A 112 16.69 -11.64 5.27
C VAL A 112 16.31 -10.43 4.42
N LEU A 113 16.56 -9.23 4.92
CA LEU A 113 16.25 -7.99 4.19
C LEU A 113 17.44 -7.47 3.36
N HIS A 114 18.55 -8.19 3.35
CA HIS A 114 19.80 -7.79 2.68
C HIS A 114 20.26 -6.39 3.11
N PHE A 115 20.14 -6.08 4.39
CA PHE A 115 20.51 -4.78 4.92
C PHE A 115 22.02 -4.62 5.02
N THR A 116 22.51 -3.45 4.65
CA THR A 116 23.89 -3.04 4.80
C THR A 116 24.08 -2.34 6.17
N PRO A 117 25.33 -2.16 6.64
CA PRO A 117 25.58 -1.42 7.88
C PRO A 117 25.03 0.03 7.87
N GLU A 118 24.90 0.64 6.70
CA GLU A 118 24.39 2.01 6.50
C GLU A 118 22.89 2.05 6.16
N VAL A 119 22.15 0.97 6.40
CA VAL A 119 20.75 0.84 6.01
C VAL A 119 19.85 1.96 6.49
N HIS A 120 20.03 2.45 7.71
CA HIS A 120 19.19 3.52 8.25
C HIS A 120 19.33 4.83 7.47
N GLU A 121 20.56 5.19 7.09
CA GLU A 121 20.84 6.38 6.29
C GLU A 121 20.33 6.20 4.85
N ALA A 122 20.49 5.02 4.28
CA ALA A 122 20.04 4.70 2.92
C ALA A 122 18.50 4.68 2.82
N LEU A 123 17.82 4.03 3.78
CA LEU A 123 16.35 4.05 3.83
C LEU A 123 15.80 5.46 4.05
N ASN A 124 16.46 6.26 4.91
CA ASN A 124 16.10 7.66 5.11
C ASN A 124 16.23 8.48 3.82
N ALA A 125 17.32 8.29 3.07
CA ALA A 125 17.53 8.97 1.79
C ALA A 125 16.45 8.60 0.77
N LEU A 126 16.18 7.30 0.62
CA LEU A 126 15.16 6.79 -0.28
C LEU A 126 13.77 7.28 0.11
N GLU A 127 13.43 7.25 1.39
CA GLU A 127 12.09 7.69 1.83
C GLU A 127 11.88 9.19 1.57
N GLN A 128 12.87 10.06 1.85
CA GLN A 128 12.74 11.49 1.59
C GLN A 128 12.67 11.83 0.08
N ASP A 129 13.28 10.99 -0.77
CA ASP A 129 13.24 11.17 -2.22
C ASP A 129 11.91 10.69 -2.84
N ILE A 130 11.36 9.59 -2.31
CA ILE A 130 10.18 8.92 -2.86
C ILE A 130 8.87 9.45 -2.25
N VAL A 131 8.88 9.77 -0.95
CA VAL A 131 7.70 10.19 -0.18
C VAL A 131 7.82 11.66 0.20
N PRO A 132 7.39 12.57 -0.67
CA PRO A 132 7.53 14.00 -0.38
C PRO A 132 6.55 14.43 0.72
N GLY A 133 7.07 14.68 1.92
CA GLY A 133 6.35 15.26 3.06
C GLY A 133 5.86 14.23 4.08
N ASP A 134 5.70 14.73 5.31
CA ASP A 134 5.33 13.91 6.50
C ASP A 134 3.81 13.89 6.76
N SER A 135 3.00 14.42 5.84
CA SER A 135 1.55 14.53 6.03
C SER A 135 0.82 13.34 5.44
N PRO A 136 -0.21 12.82 6.13
CA PRO A 136 -1.09 11.81 5.55
C PRO A 136 -1.68 12.28 4.21
N PRO A 137 -1.94 11.36 3.27
CA PRO A 137 -2.52 11.72 1.99
C PRO A 137 -3.91 12.34 2.18
N PRO A 138 -4.33 13.26 1.29
CA PRO A 138 -5.64 13.88 1.38
C PRO A 138 -6.74 12.83 1.22
N LEU A 139 -7.79 12.96 2.07
CA LEU A 139 -8.96 12.08 1.99
C LEU A 139 -9.61 12.18 0.60
N PRO A 140 -10.03 11.05 0.00
CA PRO A 140 -10.84 11.05 -1.20
C PRO A 140 -12.12 11.88 -0.98
N GLN A 141 -12.46 12.72 -1.94
CA GLN A 141 -13.74 13.46 -1.88
C GLN A 141 -14.84 12.53 -2.41
N PRO A 142 -15.82 12.12 -1.59
CA PRO A 142 -16.91 11.26 -2.04
C PRO A 142 -17.69 11.91 -3.18
N GLY A 143 -17.86 11.21 -4.30
CA GLY A 143 -18.65 11.68 -5.44
C GLY A 143 -17.98 12.77 -6.29
N ALA A 144 -16.71 13.04 -6.10
CA ALA A 144 -15.97 13.89 -7.01
C ALA A 144 -15.76 13.13 -8.34
N GLU A 145 -16.49 13.53 -9.37
CA GLU A 145 -16.22 13.06 -10.74
C GLU A 145 -14.92 13.71 -11.21
N ARG A 146 -14.04 12.88 -11.82
CA ARG A 146 -12.81 13.37 -12.42
C ARG A 146 -13.16 14.22 -13.64
N ASP A 147 -12.55 15.39 -13.75
CA ASP A 147 -12.59 16.19 -14.99
C ASP A 147 -11.68 15.50 -16.03
N PRO A 148 -12.23 14.99 -17.15
CA PRO A 148 -11.44 14.31 -18.17
C PRO A 148 -10.42 15.22 -18.88
N ASP A 149 -10.62 16.53 -18.82
CA ASP A 149 -9.73 17.53 -19.40
C ASP A 149 -8.69 18.04 -18.38
N ALA A 150 -8.76 17.59 -17.12
CA ALA A 150 -7.76 17.97 -16.12
C ALA A 150 -6.41 17.30 -16.44
N PRO A 151 -5.29 18.01 -16.25
CA PRO A 151 -3.97 17.41 -16.45
C PRO A 151 -3.74 16.28 -15.43
N PRO A 152 -2.98 15.22 -15.81
CA PRO A 152 -2.59 14.18 -14.88
C PRO A 152 -1.89 14.75 -13.63
N GLN A 153 -2.22 14.19 -12.46
CA GLN A 153 -1.67 14.65 -11.18
C GLN A 153 -0.43 13.83 -10.81
N PRO A 154 0.60 14.45 -10.23
CA PRO A 154 1.77 13.74 -9.71
C PRO A 154 1.38 12.66 -8.70
N PRO A 155 2.22 11.60 -8.55
CA PRO A 155 2.00 10.57 -7.57
C PRO A 155 1.90 11.10 -6.14
N VAL A 156 1.00 10.49 -5.36
CA VAL A 156 0.93 10.63 -3.91
C VAL A 156 1.29 9.28 -3.31
N VAL A 157 2.47 9.19 -2.72
CA VAL A 157 2.94 8.01 -2.00
C VAL A 157 2.85 8.30 -0.51
N ALA A 158 2.23 7.43 0.26
CA ALA A 158 2.24 7.51 1.71
C ALA A 158 2.56 6.15 2.31
N VAL A 159 3.55 6.13 3.18
CA VAL A 159 3.99 4.94 3.89
C VAL A 159 3.60 5.07 5.35
N ALA A 160 2.89 4.09 5.86
CA ALA A 160 2.46 4.04 7.26
C ALA A 160 3.22 2.92 7.98
N ASN A 161 4.29 3.28 8.67
CA ASN A 161 5.07 2.38 9.49
C ASN A 161 4.82 2.67 10.97
N GLY A 162 4.32 1.70 11.71
CA GLY A 162 4.02 1.83 13.14
C GLY A 162 4.66 0.72 13.96
N LEU A 163 5.52 1.10 14.87
CA LEU A 163 5.99 0.22 15.94
C LEU A 163 5.15 0.49 17.19
N PHE A 164 4.31 -0.48 17.55
CA PHE A 164 3.40 -0.40 18.68
C PHE A 164 3.93 -1.26 19.84
N VAL A 165 4.01 -0.66 21.02
CA VAL A 165 4.42 -1.36 22.23
C VAL A 165 3.36 -1.25 23.31
N GLN A 166 3.33 -2.23 24.25
CA GLN A 166 2.42 -2.19 25.40
C GLN A 166 2.63 -0.92 26.22
N GLU A 167 1.55 -0.27 26.61
CA GLU A 167 1.57 0.89 27.53
C GLU A 167 2.33 0.56 28.80
N GLY A 168 3.20 1.48 29.22
CA GLY A 168 4.07 1.34 30.41
C GLY A 168 5.43 0.68 30.13
N VAL A 169 5.71 0.24 28.89
CA VAL A 169 7.07 -0.14 28.49
C VAL A 169 7.95 1.10 28.44
N GLU A 170 9.09 1.06 29.16
CA GLU A 170 10.08 2.11 29.10
C GLU A 170 10.95 1.94 27.83
N VAL A 171 10.81 2.87 26.90
CA VAL A 171 11.57 2.87 25.63
C VAL A 171 12.82 3.73 25.80
N LYS A 172 13.97 3.18 25.41
CA LYS A 172 15.27 3.84 25.54
C LYS A 172 15.38 5.06 24.64
N ARG A 173 15.88 6.15 25.22
CA ARG A 173 16.07 7.41 24.49
C ARG A 173 16.98 7.29 23.25
N PRO A 174 18.12 6.57 23.24
CA PRO A 174 18.94 6.41 22.05
C PRO A 174 18.18 5.77 20.88
N PHE A 175 17.31 4.80 21.15
CA PHE A 175 16.45 4.18 20.15
C PHE A 175 15.47 5.20 19.55
N LEU A 176 14.77 5.97 20.39
CA LEU A 176 13.86 7.02 19.93
C LEU A 176 14.60 8.10 19.10
N GLU A 177 15.85 8.42 19.44
CA GLU A 177 16.68 9.36 18.69
C GLU A 177 17.06 8.83 17.30
N ILE A 178 17.28 7.51 17.14
CA ILE A 178 17.49 6.87 15.82
C ILE A 178 16.19 6.94 14.99
N LEU A 179 15.05 6.58 15.58
CA LEU A 179 13.77 6.62 14.86
C LEU A 179 13.43 8.03 14.40
N ALA A 180 13.56 9.03 15.26
CA ALA A 180 13.29 10.42 14.89
C ALA A 180 14.25 10.92 13.81
N ARG A 181 15.54 10.58 13.93
CA ARG A 181 16.58 11.05 13.01
C ARG A 181 16.52 10.39 11.63
N GLN A 182 16.25 9.09 11.56
CA GLN A 182 16.36 8.33 10.32
C GLN A 182 14.99 8.05 9.67
N TYR A 183 13.91 8.01 10.44
CA TYR A 183 12.57 7.67 9.95
C TYR A 183 11.54 8.77 10.17
N GLY A 184 11.90 9.89 10.83
CA GLY A 184 10.93 10.90 11.23
C GLY A 184 9.79 10.35 12.10
N ALA A 185 10.04 9.25 12.80
CA ALA A 185 9.04 8.46 13.51
C ALA A 185 9.37 8.28 14.98
N GLY A 186 8.40 7.73 15.72
CA GLY A 186 8.54 7.32 17.12
C GLY A 186 7.94 5.95 17.38
N VAL A 187 7.79 5.63 18.65
CA VAL A 187 7.12 4.41 19.12
C VAL A 187 5.73 4.76 19.61
N ARG A 188 4.71 4.01 19.21
CA ARG A 188 3.34 4.21 19.68
C ARG A 188 3.00 3.26 20.81
N THR A 189 2.54 3.81 21.93
CA THR A 189 2.10 3.01 23.07
C THR A 189 0.60 2.76 23.01
N VAL A 190 0.20 1.51 23.24
CA VAL A 190 -1.19 1.06 23.22
C VAL A 190 -1.43 0.03 24.32
N ASP A 191 -2.68 -0.09 24.78
CA ASP A 191 -3.02 -1.08 25.78
C ASP A 191 -3.55 -2.39 25.13
N PHE A 192 -2.62 -3.33 24.91
CA PHE A 192 -2.96 -4.67 24.45
C PHE A 192 -3.74 -5.46 25.50
N GLN A 193 -3.40 -5.33 26.78
CA GLN A 193 -4.01 -6.07 27.87
C GLN A 193 -5.47 -5.67 28.10
N GLY A 194 -5.77 -4.39 28.02
CA GLY A 194 -7.11 -3.83 28.15
C GLY A 194 -7.95 -3.98 26.87
N GLY A 195 -7.35 -4.45 25.76
CA GLY A 195 -8.05 -4.71 24.50
C GLY A 195 -8.36 -3.46 23.67
N THR A 196 -7.73 -2.31 23.97
CA THR A 196 -7.93 -1.07 23.23
C THR A 196 -6.90 -0.88 22.10
N ALA A 197 -5.85 -1.72 22.04
CA ALA A 197 -4.79 -1.62 21.05
C ALA A 197 -5.31 -1.75 19.61
N LYS A 198 -6.09 -2.82 19.31
CA LYS A 198 -6.60 -3.03 17.96
C LYS A 198 -7.39 -1.84 17.39
N PRO A 199 -8.43 -1.31 18.05
CA PRO A 199 -9.15 -0.14 17.54
C PRO A 199 -8.26 1.12 17.42
N ALA A 200 -7.23 1.28 18.26
CA ALA A 200 -6.28 2.39 18.15
C ALA A 200 -5.38 2.24 16.91
N ILE A 201 -4.87 1.03 16.64
CA ILE A 201 -4.08 0.72 15.44
C ILE A 201 -4.92 0.87 14.18
N ASP A 202 -6.16 0.35 14.17
CA ASP A 202 -7.07 0.50 13.04
C ASP A 202 -7.45 1.96 12.76
N ALA A 203 -7.58 2.79 13.80
CA ALA A 203 -7.82 4.22 13.63
C ALA A 203 -6.60 4.93 13.02
N TRP A 204 -5.41 4.58 13.49
CA TRP A 204 -4.17 5.11 12.98
C TRP A 204 -3.95 4.75 11.51
N VAL A 205 -4.11 3.47 11.13
CA VAL A 205 -3.89 3.08 9.72
C VAL A 205 -4.88 3.74 8.77
N ARG A 206 -6.14 3.91 9.18
CA ARG A 206 -7.11 4.65 8.37
C ARG A 206 -6.65 6.07 8.09
N GLU A 207 -6.18 6.77 9.13
CA GLU A 207 -5.67 8.13 8.99
C GLU A 207 -4.46 8.19 8.02
N GLN A 208 -3.51 7.25 8.17
CA GLN A 208 -2.30 7.23 7.36
C GLN A 208 -2.53 6.81 5.89
N THR A 209 -3.63 6.13 5.60
CA THR A 209 -3.92 5.58 4.26
C THR A 209 -5.13 6.21 3.59
N ALA A 210 -5.48 7.46 3.94
CA ALA A 210 -6.65 8.15 3.39
C ALA A 210 -7.95 7.33 3.45
N GLU A 211 -8.19 6.63 4.57
CA GLU A 211 -9.35 5.75 4.80
C GLU A 211 -9.40 4.51 3.87
N ARG A 212 -8.34 4.21 3.12
CA ARG A 212 -8.32 3.06 2.20
C ARG A 212 -8.15 1.74 2.93
N ILE A 213 -7.33 1.70 3.95
CA ILE A 213 -7.14 0.51 4.78
C ILE A 213 -7.90 0.70 6.08
N GLN A 214 -8.97 -0.06 6.26
CA GLN A 214 -9.89 0.08 7.40
C GLN A 214 -9.41 -0.63 8.67
N LYS A 215 -8.62 -1.70 8.51
CA LYS A 215 -8.06 -2.50 9.60
C LYS A 215 -6.80 -3.22 9.14
N LEU A 216 -5.89 -3.50 10.05
CA LEU A 216 -4.70 -4.32 9.81
C LEU A 216 -4.84 -5.73 10.38
N PHE A 217 -5.38 -5.84 11.59
CA PHE A 217 -5.48 -7.11 12.32
C PHE A 217 -6.92 -7.56 12.46
N ASP A 218 -7.16 -8.87 12.39
CA ASP A 218 -8.45 -9.43 12.77
C ASP A 218 -8.55 -9.53 14.29
N GLN A 219 -7.50 -9.98 14.95
CA GLN A 219 -7.38 -10.06 16.41
C GLN A 219 -5.93 -9.76 16.81
N ILE A 220 -5.78 -9.20 18.01
CA ILE A 220 -4.48 -9.04 18.68
C ILE A 220 -4.61 -9.71 20.06
N PRO A 221 -3.76 -10.71 20.37
CA PRO A 221 -3.79 -11.36 21.66
C PRO A 221 -3.52 -10.40 22.82
N PRO A 222 -4.19 -10.54 24.00
CA PRO A 222 -3.98 -9.63 25.14
C PRO A 222 -2.57 -9.69 25.75
N LEU A 223 -1.83 -10.76 25.48
CA LEU A 223 -0.45 -10.91 25.95
C LEU A 223 0.59 -10.25 25.04
N THR A 224 0.16 -9.76 23.87
CA THR A 224 1.03 -9.04 22.92
C THR A 224 1.74 -7.88 23.59
N ARG A 225 3.01 -7.69 23.24
CA ARG A 225 3.86 -6.58 23.73
C ARG A 225 4.37 -5.70 22.62
N VAL A 226 4.62 -6.27 21.45
CA VAL A 226 5.15 -5.56 20.29
C VAL A 226 4.39 -5.97 19.04
N VAL A 227 3.99 -5.00 18.25
CA VAL A 227 3.36 -5.18 16.94
C VAL A 227 4.05 -4.25 15.95
N LEU A 228 4.43 -4.83 14.81
CA LEU A 228 4.89 -4.09 13.66
C LEU A 228 3.74 -4.00 12.65
N ALA A 229 3.30 -2.79 12.37
CA ALA A 229 2.21 -2.49 11.46
C ALA A 229 2.74 -1.71 10.27
N ASN A 230 2.51 -2.24 9.08
CA ASN A 230 2.98 -1.65 7.85
C ASN A 230 1.82 -1.54 6.84
N ALA A 231 1.68 -0.38 6.25
CA ALA A 231 0.73 -0.13 5.19
C ALA A 231 1.31 0.90 4.21
N ILE A 232 0.97 0.74 2.94
CA ILE A 232 1.38 1.69 1.90
C ILE A 232 0.18 2.06 1.04
N TYR A 233 0.15 3.31 0.63
CA TYR A 233 -0.83 3.89 -0.26
C TYR A 233 -0.13 4.55 -1.43
N LEU A 234 -0.62 4.28 -2.64
CA LEU A 234 -0.21 4.95 -3.86
C LEU A 234 -1.45 5.43 -4.61
N LYS A 235 -1.45 6.71 -4.97
CA LYS A 235 -2.33 7.26 -5.98
C LYS A 235 -1.48 7.96 -7.02
N ALA A 236 -1.61 7.56 -8.29
CA ALA A 236 -0.78 8.08 -9.37
C ALA A 236 -1.53 8.05 -10.69
N ASP A 237 -1.62 9.19 -11.36
CA ASP A 237 -2.17 9.25 -12.72
C ASP A 237 -1.12 8.80 -13.72
N TRP A 238 -1.53 8.07 -14.78
CA TRP A 238 -0.65 7.84 -15.92
C TRP A 238 -0.20 9.17 -16.56
N GLN A 239 1.03 9.28 -16.97
CA GLN A 239 1.49 10.42 -17.76
C GLN A 239 0.66 10.56 -19.05
N THR A 240 0.30 9.43 -19.66
CA THR A 240 -0.60 9.34 -20.81
C THR A 240 -1.69 8.31 -20.48
N PRO A 241 -2.93 8.73 -20.15
CA PRO A 241 -4.04 7.83 -19.84
C PRO A 241 -4.49 6.99 -21.05
N PHE A 242 -5.15 5.84 -20.79
CA PHE A 242 -5.72 4.93 -21.79
C PHE A 242 -7.13 5.36 -22.24
N VAL A 243 -7.33 6.65 -22.47
CA VAL A 243 -8.68 7.19 -22.75
C VAL A 243 -8.94 7.46 -24.23
N LYS A 244 -7.94 7.26 -25.09
CA LYS A 244 -8.07 7.51 -26.53
C LYS A 244 -8.88 6.44 -27.27
N GLU A 245 -8.91 5.22 -26.73
CA GLU A 245 -9.67 4.10 -27.25
C GLU A 245 -10.76 3.69 -26.27
N PRO A 246 -11.94 3.23 -26.78
CA PRO A 246 -13.00 2.74 -25.90
C PRO A 246 -12.53 1.50 -25.14
N LEU A 247 -12.90 1.41 -23.87
CA LEU A 247 -12.75 0.19 -23.10
C LEU A 247 -13.62 -0.90 -23.73
N ALA A 248 -13.11 -2.11 -23.82
CA ALA A 248 -13.82 -3.26 -24.35
C ALA A 248 -13.57 -4.48 -23.48
N ASP A 249 -14.59 -5.34 -23.35
CA ASP A 249 -14.37 -6.62 -22.69
C ASP A 249 -13.60 -7.54 -23.63
N GLY A 250 -12.57 -8.18 -23.09
CA GLY A 250 -11.70 -9.12 -23.78
C GLY A 250 -11.44 -10.38 -22.95
N PRO A 251 -11.00 -11.47 -23.61
CA PRO A 251 -10.67 -12.69 -22.90
C PRO A 251 -9.37 -12.54 -22.12
N PHE A 252 -9.36 -13.04 -20.89
CA PHE A 252 -8.15 -13.24 -20.09
C PHE A 252 -8.06 -14.72 -19.72
N THR A 253 -6.95 -15.37 -20.05
CA THR A 253 -6.72 -16.81 -19.83
C THR A 253 -5.96 -16.99 -18.51
N ARG A 254 -6.59 -17.54 -17.49
CA ARG A 254 -5.96 -17.83 -16.19
C ARG A 254 -4.92 -18.95 -16.29
N ALA A 255 -4.09 -19.10 -15.25
CA ALA A 255 -3.06 -20.14 -15.17
C ALA A 255 -3.61 -21.58 -15.29
N ASP A 256 -4.88 -21.83 -14.93
CA ASP A 256 -5.54 -23.13 -15.07
C ASP A 256 -6.15 -23.36 -16.47
N GLY A 257 -5.97 -22.42 -17.38
CA GLY A 257 -6.52 -22.44 -18.75
C GLY A 257 -7.98 -22.01 -18.86
N THR A 258 -8.63 -21.62 -17.75
CA THR A 258 -9.99 -21.06 -17.82
C THR A 258 -9.95 -19.62 -18.34
N VAL A 259 -10.97 -19.22 -19.08
CA VAL A 259 -11.06 -17.88 -19.66
C VAL A 259 -12.14 -17.07 -18.96
N VAL A 260 -11.80 -15.84 -18.58
CA VAL A 260 -12.73 -14.83 -18.06
C VAL A 260 -12.79 -13.64 -19.01
N ASN A 261 -13.87 -12.87 -18.94
CA ASN A 261 -13.94 -11.58 -19.61
C ASN A 261 -13.47 -10.49 -18.65
N ALA A 262 -12.44 -9.79 -19.04
CA ALA A 262 -11.91 -8.62 -18.31
C ALA A 262 -12.15 -7.35 -19.13
N THR A 263 -12.28 -6.23 -18.45
CA THR A 263 -12.32 -4.93 -19.12
C THR A 263 -10.89 -4.55 -19.51
N MET A 264 -10.63 -4.52 -20.83
CA MET A 264 -9.32 -4.26 -21.39
C MET A 264 -9.17 -2.78 -21.75
N MET A 265 -8.01 -2.23 -21.40
CA MET A 265 -7.53 -0.91 -21.80
C MET A 265 -6.53 -1.09 -22.92
N ARG A 266 -6.64 -0.29 -23.97
CA ARG A 266 -5.75 -0.38 -25.12
C ARG A 266 -5.23 1.00 -25.51
N ARG A 267 -3.97 1.05 -25.89
CA ARG A 267 -3.39 2.23 -26.55
C ARG A 267 -2.23 1.85 -27.46
N VAL A 268 -2.03 2.67 -28.48
CA VAL A 268 -0.80 2.69 -29.29
C VAL A 268 -0.06 3.96 -28.95
N ASP A 269 1.17 3.84 -28.49
CA ASP A 269 2.01 4.96 -28.07
C ASP A 269 3.29 5.00 -28.91
N GLU A 270 3.63 6.17 -29.42
CA GLU A 270 4.77 6.35 -30.32
C GLU A 270 6.12 6.45 -29.58
N GLU A 271 6.08 6.70 -28.27
CA GLU A 271 7.27 6.92 -27.44
C GLU A 271 7.18 6.14 -26.11
N MET A 272 6.80 4.85 -26.18
CA MET A 272 6.80 3.98 -24.99
C MET A 272 8.10 3.21 -24.91
N ARG A 273 8.64 3.07 -23.70
CA ARG A 273 9.81 2.25 -23.47
C ARG A 273 9.41 0.78 -23.30
N TYR A 274 10.13 -0.11 -23.98
CA TYR A 274 9.91 -1.55 -23.93
C TYR A 274 11.22 -2.31 -24.00
N ALA A 275 11.19 -3.55 -23.52
CA ALA A 275 12.26 -4.52 -23.62
C ALA A 275 11.69 -5.89 -23.93
N GLU A 276 12.51 -6.76 -24.56
CA GLU A 276 12.16 -8.13 -24.90
C GLU A 276 13.31 -9.04 -24.47
N GLY A 277 12.97 -10.14 -23.79
CA GLY A 277 13.86 -11.25 -23.51
C GLY A 277 13.52 -12.48 -24.34
N GLU A 278 14.13 -13.61 -24.01
CA GLU A 278 13.90 -14.87 -24.74
C GLU A 278 12.44 -15.35 -24.54
N ASP A 279 11.88 -15.13 -23.35
CA ASP A 279 10.59 -15.67 -22.89
C ASP A 279 9.74 -14.66 -22.11
N TRP A 280 9.95 -13.36 -22.36
CA TRP A 280 9.15 -12.27 -21.78
C TRP A 280 9.21 -11.00 -22.63
N GLN A 281 8.18 -10.17 -22.47
CA GLN A 281 8.12 -8.79 -22.94
C GLN A 281 7.83 -7.86 -21.77
N ALA A 282 8.44 -6.70 -21.74
CA ALA A 282 8.23 -5.68 -20.72
C ALA A 282 7.93 -4.33 -21.33
N VAL A 283 7.02 -3.59 -20.71
CA VAL A 283 6.74 -2.19 -21.04
C VAL A 283 6.87 -1.32 -19.81
N GLU A 284 7.36 -0.10 -19.99
CA GLU A 284 7.42 0.92 -18.95
C GLU A 284 6.31 1.93 -19.19
N ILE A 285 5.40 2.05 -18.21
CA ILE A 285 4.28 2.98 -18.24
C ILE A 285 4.56 4.07 -17.19
N PRO A 286 4.98 5.28 -17.61
CA PRO A 286 5.31 6.34 -16.68
C PRO A 286 4.05 6.93 -16.04
N TYR A 287 4.16 7.26 -14.75
CA TYR A 287 3.19 8.11 -14.06
C TYR A 287 3.50 9.60 -14.31
N ALA A 288 2.50 10.45 -14.08
CA ALA A 288 2.64 11.89 -14.22
C ALA A 288 3.81 12.43 -13.39
N GLY A 289 4.64 13.29 -14.01
CA GLY A 289 5.88 13.78 -13.39
C GLY A 289 7.12 12.94 -13.70
N GLY A 290 6.96 11.66 -14.05
CA GLY A 290 8.06 10.80 -14.47
C GLY A 290 8.94 10.25 -13.34
N GLU A 291 8.62 10.57 -12.08
CA GLU A 291 9.37 10.06 -10.91
C GLU A 291 9.11 8.58 -10.62
N LEU A 292 7.90 8.12 -10.96
CA LEU A 292 7.51 6.72 -10.85
C LEU A 292 7.11 6.16 -12.22
N ALA A 293 7.31 4.86 -12.38
CA ALA A 293 6.81 4.10 -13.52
C ALA A 293 6.34 2.71 -13.10
N MET A 294 5.34 2.18 -13.80
CA MET A 294 4.96 0.78 -13.72
C MET A 294 5.64 0.02 -14.87
N TRP A 295 6.35 -1.04 -14.53
CA TRP A 295 6.73 -2.06 -15.48
C TRP A 295 5.68 -3.15 -15.47
N VAL A 296 5.16 -3.47 -16.65
CA VAL A 296 4.33 -4.66 -16.89
C VAL A 296 5.20 -5.65 -17.63
N ILE A 297 5.36 -6.84 -17.07
CA ILE A 297 6.23 -7.90 -17.63
C ILE A 297 5.35 -9.10 -17.92
N VAL A 298 5.17 -9.38 -19.20
CA VAL A 298 4.30 -10.44 -19.70
C VAL A 298 5.16 -11.65 -20.08
N PRO A 299 4.90 -12.83 -19.49
CA PRO A 299 5.66 -14.03 -19.84
C PRO A 299 5.32 -14.50 -21.26
N ALA A 300 6.27 -15.16 -21.90
CA ALA A 300 6.03 -15.95 -23.09
C ALA A 300 6.18 -17.45 -22.74
N GLY A 301 5.33 -18.29 -23.30
CA GLY A 301 5.34 -19.73 -23.03
C GLY A 301 4.83 -20.09 -21.63
N ASP A 302 5.54 -21.01 -20.96
CA ASP A 302 5.08 -21.60 -19.68
C ASP A 302 5.72 -20.92 -18.43
N ARG A 303 6.40 -19.78 -18.58
CA ARG A 303 7.05 -19.07 -17.49
C ARG A 303 6.02 -18.43 -16.55
N SER A 304 6.24 -18.54 -15.26
CA SER A 304 5.34 -17.92 -14.27
C SER A 304 5.62 -16.42 -14.07
N PRO A 305 4.62 -15.62 -13.71
CA PRO A 305 4.85 -14.21 -13.37
C PRO A 305 5.87 -14.00 -12.24
N ALA A 306 5.92 -14.90 -11.24
CA ALA A 306 6.85 -14.80 -10.12
C ALA A 306 8.32 -14.88 -10.60
N GLU A 307 8.64 -15.76 -11.55
CA GLU A 307 9.99 -15.87 -12.12
C GLU A 307 10.43 -14.62 -12.89
N LEU A 308 9.48 -13.79 -13.35
CA LEU A 308 9.77 -12.52 -14.03
C LEU A 308 10.16 -11.39 -13.08
N LEU A 309 9.93 -11.55 -11.78
CA LEU A 309 10.34 -10.60 -10.74
C LEU A 309 11.75 -10.87 -10.21
N ALA A 310 12.44 -11.90 -10.73
CA ALA A 310 13.82 -12.20 -10.37
C ALA A 310 14.75 -11.01 -10.68
N PRO A 311 15.72 -10.69 -9.79
CA PRO A 311 16.62 -9.56 -9.95
C PRO A 311 17.33 -9.53 -11.31
N GLN A 312 17.70 -10.70 -11.84
CA GLN A 312 18.36 -10.86 -13.15
C GLN A 312 17.44 -10.41 -14.30
N VAL A 313 16.15 -10.82 -14.26
CA VAL A 313 15.16 -10.43 -15.27
C VAL A 313 14.89 -8.92 -15.22
N LEU A 314 14.74 -8.37 -14.02
CA LEU A 314 14.55 -6.92 -13.85
C LEU A 314 15.77 -6.12 -14.32
N ALA A 315 16.98 -6.62 -14.08
CA ALA A 315 18.21 -5.99 -14.58
C ALA A 315 18.31 -6.10 -16.11
N GLU A 316 18.00 -7.26 -16.70
CA GLU A 316 17.95 -7.45 -18.15
C GLU A 316 16.90 -6.54 -18.81
N ALA A 317 15.69 -6.47 -18.22
CA ALA A 317 14.65 -5.58 -18.69
C ALA A 317 15.11 -4.12 -18.66
N GLY A 318 15.67 -3.66 -17.53
CA GLY A 318 16.17 -2.30 -17.38
C GLY A 318 17.26 -1.94 -18.39
N ALA A 319 18.23 -2.85 -18.60
CA ALA A 319 19.30 -2.65 -19.57
C ALA A 319 18.83 -2.73 -21.03
N GLY A 320 17.76 -3.49 -21.30
CA GLY A 320 17.17 -3.69 -22.62
C GLY A 320 16.12 -2.64 -23.01
N MET A 321 15.67 -1.78 -22.08
CA MET A 321 14.65 -0.77 -22.36
C MET A 321 15.08 0.19 -23.47
N LYS A 322 14.25 0.30 -24.49
CA LYS A 322 14.42 1.19 -25.66
C LYS A 322 13.09 1.87 -25.98
N ASP A 323 13.14 3.04 -26.58
CA ASP A 323 11.95 3.75 -27.06
C ASP A 323 11.46 3.13 -28.38
N GLY A 324 10.13 3.12 -28.57
CA GLY A 324 9.51 2.66 -29.81
C GLY A 324 7.99 2.81 -29.81
N VAL A 325 7.39 2.42 -30.92
CA VAL A 325 5.94 2.37 -31.07
C VAL A 325 5.42 1.08 -30.46
N VAL A 326 4.67 1.19 -29.37
CA VAL A 326 4.12 0.04 -28.63
C VAL A 326 2.60 0.03 -28.75
N GLU A 327 2.05 -1.10 -29.17
CA GLU A 327 0.65 -1.42 -28.99
C GLU A 327 0.52 -2.20 -27.67
N LEU A 328 -0.14 -1.62 -26.68
CA LEU A 328 -0.35 -2.22 -25.38
C LEU A 328 -1.83 -2.49 -25.12
N GLU A 329 -2.15 -3.72 -24.73
CA GLU A 329 -3.44 -4.11 -24.18
C GLU A 329 -3.26 -4.66 -22.77
N LEU A 330 -3.97 -4.08 -21.81
CA LEU A 330 -3.82 -4.32 -20.37
C LEU A 330 -5.21 -4.38 -19.73
N PRO A 331 -5.54 -5.39 -18.90
CA PRO A 331 -6.80 -5.40 -18.16
C PRO A 331 -6.84 -4.32 -17.08
N LYS A 332 -8.03 -3.90 -16.67
CA LYS A 332 -8.24 -3.22 -15.38
C LYS A 332 -8.21 -4.26 -14.28
N TRP A 333 -7.72 -3.86 -13.08
CA TRP A 333 -7.78 -4.71 -11.88
C TRP A 333 -7.93 -3.88 -10.61
N ASP A 334 -8.47 -4.51 -9.57
CA ASP A 334 -8.61 -3.95 -8.24
C ASP A 334 -8.54 -5.07 -7.22
N PHE A 335 -7.45 -5.13 -6.45
CA PHE A 335 -7.28 -6.13 -5.41
C PHE A 335 -6.36 -5.65 -4.29
N ALA A 336 -6.37 -6.40 -3.18
CA ALA A 336 -5.54 -6.13 -2.03
C ALA A 336 -4.86 -7.41 -1.52
N SER A 337 -3.64 -7.26 -1.04
CA SER A 337 -2.97 -8.29 -0.24
C SER A 337 -2.95 -7.91 1.23
N ASN A 338 -3.20 -8.92 2.07
CA ASN A 338 -3.10 -8.81 3.52
C ASN A 338 -2.24 -9.96 4.03
N LEU A 339 -1.00 -9.65 4.32
CA LEU A 339 0.00 -10.64 4.68
C LEU A 339 0.32 -10.57 6.18
N ASP A 340 0.22 -11.71 6.86
CA ASP A 340 0.97 -11.95 8.09
C ASP A 340 2.42 -12.23 7.68
N LEU A 341 3.33 -11.35 8.06
CA LEU A 341 4.73 -11.44 7.64
C LEU A 341 5.54 -12.44 8.46
N VAL A 342 5.07 -12.86 9.65
CA VAL A 342 5.86 -13.76 10.51
C VAL A 342 6.16 -15.10 9.80
N PRO A 343 5.18 -15.81 9.20
CA PRO A 343 5.47 -17.08 8.53
C PRO A 343 6.45 -16.94 7.34
N PRO A 344 6.25 -16.05 6.36
CA PRO A 344 7.17 -15.95 5.23
C PRO A 344 8.55 -15.44 5.64
N MET A 345 8.68 -14.49 6.58
CA MET A 345 9.98 -14.05 7.07
C MET A 345 10.73 -15.17 7.79
N THR A 346 10.00 -16.00 8.56
CA THR A 346 10.59 -17.20 9.19
C THR A 346 11.06 -18.21 8.13
N ALA A 347 10.28 -18.42 7.06
CA ALA A 347 10.69 -19.28 5.95
C ALA A 347 11.95 -18.78 5.24
N LEU A 348 12.15 -17.46 5.18
CA LEU A 348 13.36 -16.82 4.64
C LEU A 348 14.55 -16.83 5.63
N GLY A 349 14.35 -17.23 6.89
CA GLY A 349 15.42 -17.39 7.89
C GLY A 349 15.41 -16.35 9.02
N MET A 350 14.34 -15.56 9.17
CA MET A 350 14.15 -14.64 10.30
C MET A 350 13.31 -15.33 11.38
N GLU A 351 13.94 -16.04 12.30
CA GLU A 351 13.28 -16.80 13.36
C GLU A 351 13.37 -16.08 14.71
N VAL A 352 14.58 -15.69 15.11
CA VAL A 352 14.89 -15.11 16.42
C VAL A 352 14.08 -13.83 16.71
N PRO A 353 13.91 -12.86 15.80
CA PRO A 353 13.12 -11.67 16.07
C PRO A 353 11.67 -11.93 16.50
N PHE A 354 11.13 -13.10 16.18
CA PHE A 354 9.75 -13.53 16.48
C PHE A 354 9.63 -14.50 17.66
N ASP A 355 10.72 -14.86 18.31
CA ASP A 355 10.76 -15.81 19.45
C ASP A 355 11.23 -15.14 20.74
N LEU A 356 11.09 -15.88 21.83
CA LEU A 356 11.52 -15.48 23.20
C LEU A 356 13.03 -15.24 23.33
N GLU A 357 13.83 -15.71 22.38
CA GLU A 357 15.27 -15.51 22.32
C GLU A 357 15.67 -14.17 21.70
N ALA A 358 14.69 -13.38 21.24
CA ALA A 358 14.92 -12.07 20.64
C ALA A 358 15.61 -11.10 21.62
N ASP A 359 16.59 -10.39 21.12
CA ASP A 359 17.30 -9.32 21.83
C ASP A 359 16.99 -7.95 21.23
N PHE A 360 15.97 -7.28 21.77
CA PHE A 360 15.67 -5.88 21.52
C PHE A 360 16.14 -4.96 22.63
N SER A 361 17.26 -5.32 23.28
CA SER A 361 17.83 -4.51 24.36
C SER A 361 18.28 -3.11 23.92
N GLY A 362 18.45 -2.87 22.64
CA GLY A 362 18.61 -1.52 22.09
C GLY A 362 17.38 -0.63 22.28
N MET A 363 16.17 -1.23 22.29
CA MET A 363 14.90 -0.52 22.43
C MET A 363 14.45 -0.39 23.89
N THR A 364 14.57 -1.46 24.70
CA THR A 364 14.08 -1.51 26.11
C THR A 364 14.89 -2.50 26.92
N ASP A 365 14.74 -2.46 28.26
CA ASP A 365 15.35 -3.45 29.16
C ASP A 365 14.45 -4.68 29.42
N LEU A 366 13.29 -4.74 28.79
CA LEU A 366 12.39 -5.89 28.88
C LEU A 366 12.68 -6.90 27.75
N ASP A 367 12.54 -8.18 28.09
CA ASP A 367 12.58 -9.24 27.07
C ASP A 367 11.32 -9.15 26.20
N LEU A 368 11.47 -8.69 24.98
CA LEU A 368 10.40 -8.51 24.00
C LEU A 368 10.77 -9.18 22.68
N PHE A 369 9.77 -9.61 21.95
CA PHE A 369 9.87 -10.09 20.58
C PHE A 369 8.72 -9.54 19.73
N ILE A 370 8.82 -9.62 18.41
CA ILE A 370 7.77 -9.18 17.48
C ILE A 370 6.72 -10.30 17.42
N GLU A 371 5.59 -10.12 18.08
CA GLU A 371 4.52 -11.14 18.12
C GLU A 371 3.66 -11.13 16.87
N GLN A 372 3.54 -9.99 16.21
CA GLN A 372 2.79 -9.83 14.95
C GLN A 372 3.47 -8.79 14.06
N ALA A 373 3.61 -9.13 12.81
CA ALA A 373 4.05 -8.24 11.74
C ALA A 373 3.07 -8.39 10.58
N VAL A 374 2.39 -7.31 10.20
CA VAL A 374 1.37 -7.34 9.15
C VAL A 374 1.69 -6.30 8.09
N HIS A 375 1.59 -6.72 6.83
CA HIS A 375 1.68 -5.86 5.66
C HIS A 375 0.35 -5.84 4.90
N ARG A 376 -0.11 -4.64 4.55
CA ARG A 376 -1.23 -4.45 3.64
C ARG A 376 -0.87 -3.54 2.49
N ALA A 377 -1.19 -4.01 1.28
CA ALA A 377 -1.08 -3.25 0.06
C ALA A 377 -2.38 -3.39 -0.75
N ASN A 378 -2.89 -2.30 -1.25
CA ASN A 378 -4.00 -2.26 -2.19
C ASN A 378 -3.50 -1.70 -3.52
N ILE A 379 -3.99 -2.24 -4.62
CA ILE A 379 -3.70 -1.74 -5.95
C ILE A 379 -4.95 -1.76 -6.81
N THR A 380 -5.33 -0.60 -7.31
CA THR A 380 -6.37 -0.43 -8.32
C THR A 380 -5.73 0.17 -9.55
N VAL A 381 -5.90 -0.44 -10.71
CA VAL A 381 -5.39 0.07 -11.99
C VAL A 381 -6.51 0.22 -12.97
N ASP A 382 -6.64 1.41 -13.52
CA ASP A 382 -7.63 1.76 -14.52
C ASP A 382 -7.05 2.61 -15.66
N GLU A 383 -7.90 3.09 -16.57
CA GLU A 383 -7.50 3.89 -17.72
C GLU A 383 -6.82 5.22 -17.37
N TRP A 384 -6.94 5.69 -16.13
CA TRP A 384 -6.38 6.96 -15.69
C TRP A 384 -5.08 6.82 -14.92
N GLY A 385 -4.88 5.67 -14.25
CA GLY A 385 -3.73 5.45 -13.39
C GLY A 385 -3.91 4.35 -12.37
N THR A 386 -3.16 4.48 -11.30
CA THR A 386 -3.33 3.68 -10.09
C THR A 386 -4.17 4.49 -9.11
N GLU A 387 -5.31 3.93 -8.69
CA GLU A 387 -6.31 4.56 -7.82
C GLU A 387 -6.95 5.84 -8.37
N ALA A 388 -7.42 5.83 -9.60
CA ALA A 388 -8.12 6.94 -10.25
C ALA A 388 -9.64 6.68 -10.34
N ALA A 389 -10.46 7.75 -10.30
CA ALA A 389 -11.91 7.67 -10.47
C ALA A 389 -12.29 7.85 -11.96
N ALA A 390 -13.11 6.94 -12.50
CA ALA A 390 -13.42 6.87 -13.93
C ALA A 390 -14.43 7.93 -14.41
N VAL A 391 -14.13 8.56 -15.55
CA VAL A 391 -15.09 9.29 -16.42
C VAL A 391 -14.72 9.03 -17.88
N THR A 392 -15.70 8.71 -18.72
CA THR A 392 -15.47 8.31 -20.12
C THR A 392 -15.48 9.52 -21.05
N GLY A 393 -14.35 9.82 -21.70
CA GLY A 393 -14.25 10.81 -22.77
C GLY A 393 -13.70 10.17 -24.04
N LEU A 394 -14.33 10.39 -25.21
CA LEU A 394 -13.88 9.86 -26.48
C LEU A 394 -13.24 10.96 -27.33
N SER A 395 -12.00 10.75 -27.78
CA SER A 395 -11.33 11.57 -28.77
C SER A 395 -10.86 10.67 -29.93
N PHE A 396 -11.17 11.06 -31.18
CA PHE A 396 -10.79 10.28 -32.36
C PHE A 396 -9.66 11.01 -33.10
N PRO A 397 -8.49 10.38 -33.33
CA PRO A 397 -7.43 10.94 -34.16
C PRO A 397 -7.83 10.94 -35.63
N ALA A 398 -7.35 11.94 -36.39
CA ALA A 398 -7.64 12.10 -37.81
C ALA A 398 -6.79 11.21 -38.75
N SER A 399 -5.76 10.54 -38.19
CA SER A 399 -4.88 9.58 -38.89
C SER A 399 -4.91 8.26 -38.14
N GLY A 400 -4.81 7.11 -38.85
CA GLY A 400 -4.65 5.81 -38.20
C GLY A 400 -3.37 5.76 -37.35
N PRO A 401 -3.32 4.85 -36.34
CA PRO A 401 -2.12 4.67 -35.54
C PRO A 401 -0.94 4.22 -36.41
N PRO A 402 0.31 4.55 -36.04
CA PRO A 402 1.50 4.04 -36.69
C PRO A 402 1.57 2.51 -36.57
N GLU A 403 2.37 1.86 -37.42
CA GLU A 403 2.66 0.43 -37.30
C GLU A 403 3.52 0.21 -36.05
N PRO A 404 3.11 -0.66 -35.11
CA PRO A 404 3.84 -0.89 -33.87
C PRO A 404 5.15 -1.65 -34.08
N ASP A 405 6.22 -1.24 -33.37
CA ASP A 405 7.47 -2.00 -33.28
C ASP A 405 7.30 -3.27 -32.45
N VAL A 406 6.41 -3.22 -31.46
CA VAL A 406 6.08 -4.36 -30.58
C VAL A 406 4.60 -4.31 -30.19
N VAL A 407 4.00 -5.49 -30.04
CA VAL A 407 2.64 -5.69 -29.55
C VAL A 407 2.72 -6.46 -28.24
N VAL A 408 2.17 -5.90 -27.17
CA VAL A 408 2.17 -6.50 -25.84
C VAL A 408 0.72 -6.66 -25.36
N HIS A 409 0.29 -7.90 -25.21
CA HIS A 409 -1.04 -8.26 -24.71
C HIS A 409 -0.91 -8.95 -23.36
N ALA A 410 -1.38 -8.27 -22.30
CA ALA A 410 -1.47 -8.83 -20.96
C ALA A 410 -2.84 -9.52 -20.78
N ASP A 411 -3.09 -10.55 -21.60
CA ASP A 411 -4.33 -11.35 -21.66
C ASP A 411 -4.22 -12.71 -20.94
N HIS A 412 -3.15 -12.89 -20.18
CA HIS A 412 -2.85 -14.03 -19.31
C HIS A 412 -2.01 -13.55 -18.11
N PRO A 413 -1.75 -14.39 -17.09
CA PRO A 413 -1.04 -13.96 -15.88
C PRO A 413 0.29 -13.26 -16.16
N PHE A 414 0.47 -12.08 -15.59
CA PHE A 414 1.65 -11.24 -15.79
C PHE A 414 2.15 -10.65 -14.47
N ALA A 415 3.42 -10.24 -14.46
CA ALA A 415 4.04 -9.54 -13.35
C ALA A 415 3.99 -8.01 -13.54
N PHE A 416 4.03 -7.28 -12.44
CA PHE A 416 4.23 -5.83 -12.46
C PHE A 416 5.18 -5.37 -11.36
N VAL A 417 5.87 -4.26 -11.63
CA VAL A 417 6.72 -3.55 -10.67
C VAL A 417 6.42 -2.07 -10.76
N ILE A 418 6.03 -1.43 -9.66
CA ILE A 418 6.00 0.03 -9.58
C ILE A 418 7.31 0.45 -8.92
N ARG A 419 8.07 1.29 -9.61
CA ARG A 419 9.42 1.65 -9.20
C ARG A 419 9.68 3.15 -9.27
N HIS A 420 10.58 3.62 -8.44
CA HIS A 420 11.16 4.95 -8.56
C HIS A 420 12.15 4.97 -9.72
N THR A 421 11.96 5.88 -10.67
CA THR A 421 12.72 5.87 -11.94
C THR A 421 14.18 6.22 -11.75
N ALA A 422 14.50 7.13 -10.84
CA ALA A 422 15.86 7.61 -10.63
C ALA A 422 16.75 6.58 -9.90
N THR A 423 16.22 5.90 -8.88
CA THR A 423 17.00 4.97 -8.05
C THR A 423 16.78 3.50 -8.42
N GLY A 424 15.69 3.19 -9.11
CA GLY A 424 15.27 1.83 -9.37
C GLY A 424 14.55 1.14 -8.23
N THR A 425 14.33 1.82 -7.10
CA THR A 425 13.70 1.25 -5.91
C THR A 425 12.33 0.66 -6.22
N PRO A 426 12.09 -0.64 -5.93
CA PRO A 426 10.77 -1.25 -6.08
C PRO A 426 9.85 -0.82 -4.93
N LEU A 427 8.82 -0.02 -5.26
CA LEU A 427 7.80 0.38 -4.30
C LEU A 427 6.74 -0.70 -4.14
N PHE A 428 6.30 -1.26 -5.25
CA PHE A 428 5.36 -2.38 -5.30
C PHE A 428 5.84 -3.40 -6.30
N ILE A 429 5.65 -4.66 -5.97
CA ILE A 429 5.77 -5.77 -6.92
C ILE A 429 4.55 -6.66 -6.78
N GLY A 430 4.22 -7.37 -7.83
CA GLY A 430 3.10 -8.30 -7.77
C GLY A 430 2.82 -9.00 -9.08
N GLN A 431 1.76 -9.80 -9.03
CA GLN A 431 1.22 -10.49 -10.19
C GLN A 431 -0.28 -10.33 -10.29
N VAL A 432 -0.77 -10.27 -11.52
CA VAL A 432 -2.19 -10.38 -11.85
C VAL A 432 -2.44 -11.76 -12.41
N ALA A 433 -3.08 -12.61 -11.63
CA ALA A 433 -3.45 -13.97 -12.02
C ALA A 433 -4.88 -14.05 -12.56
N ASP A 434 -5.74 -13.15 -12.11
CA ASP A 434 -7.12 -12.97 -12.50
C ASP A 434 -7.55 -11.51 -12.28
N PRO A 435 -7.70 -10.70 -13.32
CA PRO A 435 -8.06 -9.29 -13.18
C PRO A 435 -9.51 -9.07 -12.71
N THR A 436 -10.33 -10.12 -12.65
CA THR A 436 -11.74 -10.05 -12.22
C THR A 436 -11.95 -10.48 -10.78
N ALA A 437 -10.88 -10.93 -10.09
CA ALA A 437 -10.92 -11.32 -8.69
C ALA A 437 -10.49 -10.15 -7.77
N ASP A 438 -11.23 -10.00 -6.64
CA ASP A 438 -10.95 -9.01 -5.60
C ASP A 438 -9.74 -9.39 -4.73
#